data_80de415fbe4f45693e34f4e7dbd7d349
#
_entry.id   80de415fbe4f45693e34f4e7dbd7d349
#
_cell.length_a   1.000
_cell.length_b   1.000
_cell.length_c   1.000
_cell.angle_alpha   90.00
_cell.angle_beta   90.00
_cell.angle_gamma   90.00
#
_symmetry.space_group_name_H-M   'P 1'
#
loop_
_entity.id
_entity.type
_entity.pdbx_description
1 polymer ?
#
loop_
_entity_poly.entity_id
_entity_poly.type
_entity_poly.pdbx_seq_one_letter_code
_entity_poly.pdbx_strand_id
1 'polypeptide(L)'
;MLGKFFECEANRNEKYYRVIQTIKEYSDGRRFPLNEIVVADNKVDLNATDRTKMGGFCISSYEYIFRWLIRGDTLCEVKIPEDTKIYKTVSDNGIYIADKIILTNPKKIDDDFAMELYRKSTLPEISYFKAMTACSICGYTNTAMKVCTDKVNKENVDIAITELEDFCKRRNDEKYINDPLAIESVKILYDRLKEIKEL
;
A
#
# COMPACT_ATOMS: atom_id res chain seq x y z
N MET A 1 16.81 -3.28 2.27
CA MET A 1 17.60 -2.03 2.19
C MET A 1 16.68 -0.91 1.73
N LEU A 2 16.58 0.19 2.47
CA LEU A 2 15.92 1.40 1.97
C LEU A 2 16.72 1.91 0.77
N GLY A 3 16.03 2.19 -0.36
CA GLY A 3 16.67 2.90 -1.46
C GLY A 3 17.13 4.28 -1.00
N LYS A 4 18.17 4.81 -1.60
CA LYS A 4 18.58 6.19 -1.35
C LYS A 4 17.49 7.14 -1.87
N PHE A 5 17.18 8.16 -1.09
CA PHE A 5 16.28 9.23 -1.46
C PHE A 5 17.07 10.50 -1.76
N PHE A 6 16.55 11.31 -2.62
CA PHE A 6 17.08 12.65 -2.92
C PHE A 6 15.94 13.65 -3.04
N GLU A 7 16.24 14.90 -2.71
CA GLU A 7 15.30 16.00 -2.87
C GLU A 7 15.01 16.22 -4.36
N CYS A 8 13.77 16.46 -4.70
CA CYS A 8 13.33 16.82 -6.04
C CYS A 8 12.22 17.86 -5.95
N GLU A 9 12.06 18.64 -7.01
CA GLU A 9 10.91 19.51 -7.13
C GLU A 9 9.64 18.68 -7.40
N ALA A 10 8.53 19.08 -6.78
CA ALA A 10 7.23 18.48 -7.06
C ALA A 10 6.87 18.70 -8.53
N ASN A 11 6.69 17.64 -9.29
CA ASN A 11 6.18 17.75 -10.65
C ASN A 11 4.70 18.13 -10.57
N ARG A 12 4.36 19.38 -10.86
CA ARG A 12 2.98 19.91 -10.82
C ARG A 12 2.05 19.24 -11.82
N ASN A 13 2.58 18.58 -12.84
CA ASN A 13 1.80 17.83 -13.83
C ASN A 13 1.57 16.37 -13.42
N GLU A 14 2.25 15.91 -12.39
CA GLU A 14 2.12 14.55 -11.87
C GLU A 14 1.08 14.51 -10.75
N LYS A 15 0.19 13.52 -10.81
CA LYS A 15 -0.78 13.27 -9.75
C LYS A 15 -0.18 12.31 -8.75
N TYR A 16 -0.23 12.70 -7.49
CA TYR A 16 0.17 11.86 -6.37
C TYR A 16 -1.04 11.33 -5.62
N TYR A 17 -0.88 10.18 -5.00
CA TYR A 17 -1.95 9.47 -4.32
C TYR A 17 -1.48 8.91 -2.99
N ARG A 18 -2.44 8.74 -2.08
CA ARG A 18 -2.22 8.09 -0.78
C ARG A 18 -3.46 7.31 -0.37
N VAL A 19 -3.25 6.11 0.15
CA VAL A 19 -4.31 5.33 0.82
C VAL A 19 -4.31 5.71 2.30
N ILE A 20 -5.49 6.00 2.83
CA ILE A 20 -5.72 6.33 4.24
C ILE A 20 -6.82 5.47 4.83
N GLN A 21 -6.84 5.38 6.16
CA GLN A 21 -7.90 4.74 6.92
C GLN A 21 -8.93 5.80 7.31
N THR A 22 -10.21 5.57 7.00
CA THR A 22 -11.31 6.49 7.36
C THR A 22 -12.36 5.84 8.25
N ILE A 23 -12.57 4.51 8.13
CA ILE A 23 -13.58 3.78 8.89
C ILE A 23 -13.13 3.50 10.32
N LYS A 24 -11.82 3.26 10.52
CA LYS A 24 -11.23 2.97 11.83
C LYS A 24 -10.22 4.04 12.17
N GLU A 25 -10.13 4.43 13.43
CA GLU A 25 -9.02 5.29 13.88
C GLU A 25 -7.70 4.56 13.76
N TYR A 26 -6.65 5.28 13.38
CA TYR A 26 -5.29 4.74 13.48
C TYR A 26 -5.00 4.38 14.95
N SER A 27 -4.19 3.37 15.17
CA SER A 27 -3.82 2.92 16.53
C SER A 27 -3.19 4.01 17.39
N ASP A 28 -2.64 5.05 16.77
CA ASP A 28 -2.04 6.24 17.40
C ASP A 28 -3.03 7.43 17.49
N GLY A 29 -4.31 7.24 17.17
CA GLY A 29 -5.34 8.30 17.18
C GLY A 29 -5.21 9.32 16.05
N ARG A 30 -4.30 9.12 15.12
CA ARG A 30 -4.03 10.04 14.01
C ARG A 30 -5.23 10.14 13.08
N ARG A 31 -5.52 11.35 12.63
CA ARG A 31 -6.52 11.64 11.60
C ARG A 31 -5.89 12.41 10.46
N PHE A 32 -6.41 12.20 9.26
CA PHE A 32 -6.02 12.94 8.08
C PHE A 32 -7.20 13.80 7.60
N PRO A 33 -7.24 15.10 7.99
CA PRO A 33 -8.27 15.98 7.49
C PRO A 33 -8.18 16.14 5.97
N LEU A 34 -9.35 16.33 5.34
CA LEU A 34 -9.43 16.58 3.90
C LEU A 34 -9.41 18.09 3.62
N ASN A 35 -8.79 18.46 2.51
CA ASN A 35 -8.67 19.83 2.02
C ASN A 35 -7.91 20.80 2.95
N GLU A 36 -7.15 20.27 3.87
CA GLU A 36 -6.31 21.02 4.80
C GLU A 36 -4.85 20.60 4.66
N ILE A 37 -3.93 21.48 5.02
CA ILE A 37 -2.50 21.15 5.05
C ILE A 37 -2.24 20.25 6.26
N VAL A 38 -1.76 19.05 6.00
CA VAL A 38 -1.26 18.13 7.03
C VAL A 38 0.24 18.18 7.02
N VAL A 39 0.84 18.44 8.16
CA VAL A 39 2.30 18.48 8.36
C VAL A 39 2.73 17.19 9.03
N ALA A 40 3.83 16.61 8.58
CA ALA A 40 4.38 15.41 9.21
C ALA A 40 4.95 15.72 10.60
N ASP A 41 4.70 14.84 11.57
CA ASP A 41 5.21 14.99 12.94
C ASP A 41 6.74 15.03 13.01
N ASN A 42 7.38 14.26 12.14
CA ASN A 42 8.83 14.19 12.03
C ASN A 42 9.30 14.69 10.66
N LYS A 43 10.34 15.51 10.68
CA LYS A 43 11.03 15.91 9.45
C LYS A 43 11.60 14.69 8.73
N VAL A 44 11.70 14.79 7.41
CA VAL A 44 12.31 13.73 6.61
C VAL A 44 13.80 13.61 6.95
N ASP A 45 14.20 12.42 7.39
CA ASP A 45 15.59 12.05 7.60
C ASP A 45 16.05 11.11 6.46
N LEU A 46 16.82 11.64 5.53
CA LEU A 46 17.35 10.88 4.39
C LEU A 46 18.44 9.88 4.77
N ASN A 47 18.99 9.97 5.99
CA ASN A 47 20.00 9.05 6.50
C ASN A 47 19.40 7.90 7.31
N ALA A 48 18.08 7.90 7.53
CA ALA A 48 17.41 6.84 8.25
C ALA A 48 17.64 5.49 7.59
N THR A 49 18.07 4.49 8.35
CA THR A 49 18.25 3.11 7.89
C THR A 49 16.96 2.30 7.97
N ASP A 50 15.99 2.82 8.72
CA ASP A 50 14.66 2.24 8.93
C ASP A 50 13.59 3.21 8.45
N ARG A 51 12.64 2.70 7.66
CA ARG A 51 11.55 3.50 7.10
C ARG A 51 10.64 4.13 8.16
N THR A 52 10.47 3.48 9.31
CA THR A 52 9.67 4.00 10.42
C THR A 52 10.27 5.25 11.03
N LYS A 53 11.59 5.44 10.89
CA LYS A 53 12.35 6.59 11.39
C LYS A 53 12.52 7.70 10.35
N MET A 54 12.13 7.45 9.11
CA MET A 54 12.35 8.40 8.01
C MET A 54 11.57 9.70 8.13
N GLY A 55 10.44 9.68 8.84
CA GLY A 55 9.51 10.82 8.86
C GLY A 55 8.77 11.03 7.53
N GLY A 56 8.03 12.14 7.43
CA GLY A 56 7.29 12.50 6.24
C GLY A 56 6.11 11.60 5.90
N PHE A 57 5.40 11.93 4.83
CA PHE A 57 4.29 11.16 4.28
C PHE A 57 4.73 10.43 3.01
N CYS A 58 4.54 9.11 2.97
CA CYS A 58 4.69 8.37 1.72
C CYS A 58 3.50 8.63 0.81
N ILE A 59 3.79 9.07 -0.39
CA ILE A 59 2.85 9.25 -1.49
C ILE A 59 3.36 8.48 -2.71
N SER A 60 2.52 8.27 -3.69
CA SER A 60 2.85 7.41 -4.84
C SER A 60 2.18 7.92 -6.10
N SER A 61 2.77 7.66 -7.26
CA SER A 61 2.05 7.76 -8.53
C SER A 61 0.98 6.65 -8.65
N TYR A 62 0.02 6.81 -9.57
CA TYR A 62 -1.17 5.96 -9.63
C TYR A 62 -0.83 4.49 -9.88
N GLU A 63 0.10 4.21 -10.77
CA GLU A 63 0.53 2.86 -11.16
C GLU A 63 1.25 2.09 -10.06
N TYR A 64 1.66 2.76 -8.98
CA TYR A 64 2.30 2.13 -7.83
C TYR A 64 1.40 2.08 -6.59
N ILE A 65 0.19 2.68 -6.64
CA ILE A 65 -0.68 2.79 -5.46
C ILE A 65 -1.22 1.45 -4.99
N PHE A 66 -1.40 0.48 -5.89
CA PHE A 66 -1.94 -0.85 -5.57
C PHE A 66 -1.18 -1.54 -4.42
N ARG A 67 0.12 -1.33 -4.30
CA ARG A 67 0.94 -1.88 -3.19
C ARG A 67 0.57 -1.36 -1.81
N TRP A 68 -0.20 -0.28 -1.73
CA TRP A 68 -0.51 0.42 -0.48
C TRP A 68 -1.90 0.13 0.07
N LEU A 69 -2.69 -0.75 -0.55
CA LEU A 69 -4.06 -1.04 -0.14
C LEU A 69 -4.19 -1.47 1.32
N ILE A 70 -3.14 -2.08 1.87
CA ILE A 70 -3.09 -2.47 3.29
C ILE A 70 -3.16 -1.28 4.25
N ARG A 71 -2.95 -0.05 3.79
CA ARG A 71 -2.87 1.12 4.65
C ARG A 71 -4.22 1.73 4.99
N GLY A 72 -5.29 1.30 4.31
CA GLY A 72 -6.61 1.82 4.59
C GLY A 72 -7.65 1.45 3.53
N ASP A 73 -8.77 2.11 3.65
CA ASP A 73 -10.00 1.86 2.90
C ASP A 73 -10.35 2.98 1.90
N THR A 74 -9.55 4.04 1.86
CA THR A 74 -9.85 5.23 1.05
C THR A 74 -8.62 5.71 0.31
N LEU A 75 -8.75 5.85 -1.00
CA LEU A 75 -7.76 6.49 -1.86
C LEU A 75 -8.01 7.99 -1.92
N CYS A 76 -6.98 8.79 -1.66
CA CYS A 76 -7.03 10.24 -1.85
C CYS A 76 -6.01 10.67 -2.91
N GLU A 77 -6.37 11.69 -3.69
CA GLU A 77 -5.40 12.49 -4.43
C GLU A 77 -4.62 13.37 -3.45
N VAL A 78 -3.35 13.57 -3.73
CA VAL A 78 -2.46 14.38 -2.90
C VAL A 78 -2.02 15.61 -3.67
N LYS A 79 -2.33 16.79 -3.14
CA LYS A 79 -1.75 18.06 -3.59
C LYS A 79 -0.54 18.39 -2.71
N ILE A 80 0.53 18.83 -3.33
CA ILE A 80 1.75 19.24 -2.64
C ILE A 80 1.73 20.77 -2.50
N PRO A 81 1.77 21.32 -1.27
CA PRO A 81 1.90 22.77 -1.06
C PRO A 81 3.17 23.33 -1.74
N GLU A 82 3.13 24.59 -2.18
CA GLU A 82 4.19 25.20 -2.98
C GLU A 82 5.56 25.24 -2.26
N ASP A 83 5.54 25.39 -0.95
CA ASP A 83 6.73 25.44 -0.08
C ASP A 83 7.19 24.06 0.41
N THR A 84 6.64 22.99 -0.14
CA THR A 84 6.91 21.61 0.33
C THR A 84 8.01 20.97 -0.48
N LYS A 85 8.98 20.43 0.23
CA LYS A 85 9.99 19.55 -0.34
C LYS A 85 9.44 18.16 -0.50
N ILE A 86 9.74 17.53 -1.63
CA ILE A 86 9.51 16.12 -1.84
C ILE A 86 10.81 15.38 -2.14
N TYR A 87 10.82 14.13 -1.80
CA TYR A 87 11.98 13.26 -1.94
C TYR A 87 11.56 12.02 -2.73
N LYS A 88 12.40 11.63 -3.69
CA LYS A 88 12.19 10.50 -4.57
C LYS A 88 13.24 9.42 -4.30
N THR A 89 12.89 8.16 -4.48
CA THR A 89 13.88 7.09 -4.42
C THR A 89 14.72 7.05 -5.69
N VAL A 90 16.00 6.71 -5.57
CA VAL A 90 16.92 6.57 -6.71
C VAL A 90 16.44 5.49 -7.69
N SER A 91 15.79 4.47 -7.23
CA SER A 91 15.25 3.39 -8.08
C SER A 91 14.00 3.78 -8.87
N ASP A 92 13.49 4.99 -8.69
CA ASP A 92 12.29 5.53 -9.36
C ASP A 92 11.11 4.54 -9.40
N ASN A 93 10.80 3.98 -8.25
CA ASN A 93 9.73 3.00 -8.11
C ASN A 93 8.37 3.64 -7.76
N GLY A 94 8.12 4.89 -8.18
CA GLY A 94 6.88 5.64 -7.96
C GLY A 94 6.57 5.96 -6.51
N ILE A 95 7.57 5.93 -5.62
CA ILE A 95 7.42 6.29 -4.21
C ILE A 95 8.10 7.62 -3.96
N TYR A 96 7.35 8.52 -3.33
CA TYR A 96 7.82 9.82 -2.90
C TYR A 96 7.54 10.02 -1.42
N ILE A 97 8.26 10.93 -0.80
CA ILE A 97 8.04 11.36 0.58
C ILE A 97 7.90 12.88 0.59
N ALA A 98 6.91 13.38 1.31
CA ALA A 98 6.64 14.80 1.45
C ALA A 98 6.48 15.17 2.93
N ASP A 99 6.97 16.36 3.32
CA ASP A 99 6.81 16.88 4.67
C ASP A 99 5.39 17.40 4.94
N LYS A 100 4.71 17.88 3.89
CA LYS A 100 3.37 18.41 3.95
C LYS A 100 2.55 17.89 2.78
N ILE A 101 1.28 17.62 3.01
CA ILE A 101 0.33 17.18 1.99
C ILE A 101 -1.03 17.81 2.21
N ILE A 102 -1.84 17.89 1.15
CA ILE A 102 -3.27 18.16 1.20
C ILE A 102 -3.96 16.97 0.56
N LEU A 103 -4.83 16.29 1.30
CA LEU A 103 -5.63 15.17 0.81
C LEU A 103 -6.93 15.69 0.20
N THR A 104 -7.21 15.27 -1.03
CA THR A 104 -8.41 15.68 -1.77
C THR A 104 -9.06 14.48 -2.46
N ASN A 105 -10.29 14.64 -2.94
CA ASN A 105 -10.99 13.66 -3.77
C ASN A 105 -10.99 12.23 -3.16
N PRO A 106 -11.48 12.05 -1.91
CA PRO A 106 -11.51 10.74 -1.29
C PRO A 106 -12.42 9.78 -2.07
N LYS A 107 -11.92 8.59 -2.39
CA LYS A 107 -12.67 7.51 -3.02
C LYS A 107 -12.53 6.26 -2.18
N LYS A 108 -13.65 5.70 -1.71
CA LYS A 108 -13.65 4.44 -0.97
C LYS A 108 -13.14 3.31 -1.87
N ILE A 109 -12.34 2.42 -1.28
CA ILE A 109 -11.83 1.24 -1.95
C ILE A 109 -12.74 0.06 -1.62
N ASP A 110 -13.27 -0.55 -2.66
CA ASP A 110 -13.94 -1.85 -2.66
C ASP A 110 -13.18 -2.82 -3.57
N ASP A 111 -13.66 -4.05 -3.72
CA ASP A 111 -12.98 -5.08 -4.51
C ASP A 111 -12.91 -4.70 -6.01
N ASP A 112 -13.97 -4.08 -6.55
CA ASP A 112 -14.00 -3.65 -7.96
C ASP A 112 -12.98 -2.54 -8.22
N PHE A 113 -12.88 -1.57 -7.31
CA PHE A 113 -11.89 -0.52 -7.44
C PHE A 113 -10.45 -1.02 -7.16
N ALA A 114 -10.27 -1.96 -6.24
CA ALA A 114 -8.98 -2.64 -6.04
C ALA A 114 -8.54 -3.37 -7.32
N MET A 115 -9.48 -4.02 -8.02
CA MET A 115 -9.25 -4.66 -9.32
C MET A 115 -8.86 -3.64 -10.41
N GLU A 116 -9.48 -2.46 -10.43
CA GLU A 116 -9.10 -1.37 -11.34
C GLU A 116 -7.66 -0.92 -11.07
N LEU A 117 -7.30 -0.71 -9.79
CA LEU A 117 -5.95 -0.34 -9.38
C LEU A 117 -4.93 -1.42 -9.76
N TYR A 118 -5.28 -2.70 -9.59
CA TYR A 118 -4.42 -3.81 -10.02
C TYR A 118 -4.13 -3.75 -11.53
N ARG A 119 -5.17 -3.64 -12.35
CA ARG A 119 -5.04 -3.63 -13.83
C ARG A 119 -4.17 -2.48 -14.34
N LYS A 120 -4.14 -1.37 -13.64
CA LYS A 120 -3.32 -0.19 -13.98
C LYS A 120 -1.96 -0.18 -13.29
N SER A 121 -1.68 -1.17 -12.44
CA SER A 121 -0.45 -1.20 -11.66
C SER A 121 0.75 -1.69 -12.47
N THR A 122 1.91 -1.11 -12.14
CA THR A 122 3.22 -1.55 -12.64
C THR A 122 4.14 -1.75 -11.42
N LEU A 123 4.18 -2.97 -10.90
CA LEU A 123 4.93 -3.29 -9.70
C LEU A 123 6.00 -4.36 -9.97
N PRO A 124 7.11 -4.37 -9.22
CA PRO A 124 7.98 -5.54 -9.15
C PRO A 124 7.21 -6.76 -8.64
N GLU A 125 7.60 -7.97 -9.08
CA GLU A 125 6.91 -9.22 -8.77
C GLU A 125 6.61 -9.40 -7.28
N ILE A 126 7.62 -9.28 -6.43
CA ILE A 126 7.45 -9.40 -4.97
C ILE A 126 6.43 -8.40 -4.38
N SER A 127 6.25 -7.25 -5.02
CA SER A 127 5.27 -6.27 -4.59
C SER A 127 3.85 -6.68 -4.95
N TYR A 128 3.66 -7.48 -6.00
CA TYR A 128 2.37 -8.08 -6.30
C TYR A 128 1.96 -9.12 -5.26
N PHE A 129 2.88 -9.95 -4.76
CA PHE A 129 2.57 -10.91 -3.69
C PHE A 129 2.16 -10.21 -2.40
N LYS A 130 2.85 -9.12 -2.04
CA LYS A 130 2.47 -8.28 -0.89
C LYS A 130 1.11 -7.61 -1.07
N ALA A 131 0.83 -7.09 -2.27
CA ALA A 131 -0.45 -6.47 -2.58
C ALA A 131 -1.59 -7.50 -2.63
N MET A 132 -1.36 -8.69 -3.18
CA MET A 132 -2.28 -9.83 -3.17
C MET A 132 -2.68 -10.22 -1.74
N THR A 133 -1.68 -10.39 -0.88
CA THR A 133 -1.89 -10.64 0.56
C THR A 133 -2.69 -9.52 1.21
N ALA A 134 -2.36 -8.26 0.90
CA ALA A 134 -3.10 -7.11 1.40
C ALA A 134 -4.57 -7.13 0.95
N CYS A 135 -4.84 -7.44 -0.31
CA CYS A 135 -6.19 -7.58 -0.84
C CYS A 135 -6.99 -8.64 -0.10
N SER A 136 -6.40 -9.84 0.14
CA SER A 136 -7.09 -10.90 0.86
C SER A 136 -7.44 -10.50 2.30
N ILE A 137 -6.54 -9.79 2.99
CA ILE A 137 -6.76 -9.30 4.36
C ILE A 137 -7.82 -8.19 4.42
N CYS A 138 -7.91 -7.35 3.39
CA CYS A 138 -8.93 -6.32 3.29
C CYS A 138 -10.29 -6.85 2.76
N GLY A 139 -10.42 -8.16 2.48
CA GLY A 139 -11.64 -8.77 1.95
C GLY A 139 -11.87 -8.54 0.45
N TYR A 140 -10.86 -8.06 -0.28
CA TYR A 140 -10.90 -7.89 -1.75
C TYR A 140 -10.56 -9.22 -2.43
N THR A 141 -11.46 -10.20 -2.27
CA THR A 141 -11.23 -11.62 -2.64
C THR A 141 -11.01 -11.79 -4.12
N ASN A 142 -11.84 -11.17 -4.97
CA ASN A 142 -11.72 -11.32 -6.42
C ASN A 142 -10.40 -10.73 -6.94
N THR A 143 -9.99 -9.60 -6.39
CA THR A 143 -8.72 -8.98 -6.74
C THR A 143 -7.55 -9.85 -6.30
N ALA A 144 -7.54 -10.37 -5.07
CA ALA A 144 -6.51 -11.27 -4.58
C ALA A 144 -6.37 -12.51 -5.48
N MET A 145 -7.49 -13.15 -5.83
CA MET A 145 -7.52 -14.33 -6.70
C MET A 145 -7.07 -14.02 -8.12
N LYS A 146 -7.41 -12.84 -8.66
CA LYS A 146 -6.94 -12.41 -9.98
C LYS A 146 -5.43 -12.21 -10.00
N VAL A 147 -4.88 -11.55 -8.99
CA VAL A 147 -3.40 -11.38 -8.85
C VAL A 147 -2.73 -12.74 -8.72
N CYS A 148 -3.29 -13.64 -7.90
CA CYS A 148 -2.79 -15.01 -7.76
C CYS A 148 -2.73 -15.72 -9.12
N THR A 149 -3.82 -15.70 -9.88
CA THR A 149 -3.91 -16.36 -11.20
C THR A 149 -2.90 -15.79 -12.21
N ASP A 150 -2.67 -14.47 -12.18
CA ASP A 150 -1.84 -13.80 -13.17
C ASP A 150 -0.34 -13.81 -12.83
N LYS A 151 0.02 -13.92 -11.54
CA LYS A 151 1.39 -13.69 -11.06
C LYS A 151 2.03 -14.87 -10.36
N VAL A 152 1.22 -15.85 -9.89
CA VAL A 152 1.75 -17.00 -9.15
C VAL A 152 1.77 -18.23 -10.03
N ASN A 153 2.92 -18.92 -10.01
CA ASN A 153 3.16 -20.19 -10.69
C ASN A 153 3.98 -21.13 -9.79
N LYS A 154 4.32 -22.34 -10.26
CA LYS A 154 5.11 -23.30 -9.50
C LYS A 154 6.48 -22.80 -9.02
N GLU A 155 7.10 -21.90 -9.78
CA GLU A 155 8.46 -21.44 -9.49
C GLU A 155 8.49 -20.41 -8.36
N ASN A 156 7.37 -19.66 -8.15
CA ASN A 156 7.31 -18.56 -7.19
C ASN A 156 6.25 -18.73 -6.09
N VAL A 157 5.46 -19.81 -6.11
CA VAL A 157 4.38 -20.04 -5.14
C VAL A 157 4.87 -20.10 -3.69
N ASP A 158 6.05 -20.66 -3.44
CA ASP A 158 6.62 -20.71 -2.08
C ASP A 158 6.91 -19.31 -1.52
N ILE A 159 7.33 -18.39 -2.38
CA ILE A 159 7.52 -16.97 -2.00
C ILE A 159 6.18 -16.34 -1.66
N ALA A 160 5.15 -16.59 -2.48
CA ALA A 160 3.80 -16.06 -2.26
C ALA A 160 3.18 -16.61 -0.94
N ILE A 161 3.34 -17.89 -0.64
CA ILE A 161 2.92 -18.52 0.62
C ILE A 161 3.65 -17.87 1.80
N THR A 162 4.96 -17.74 1.72
CA THR A 162 5.78 -17.14 2.77
C THR A 162 5.33 -15.69 3.05
N GLU A 163 5.08 -14.88 2.01
CA GLU A 163 4.60 -13.50 2.19
C GLU A 163 3.23 -13.45 2.87
N LEU A 164 2.31 -14.37 2.55
CA LEU A 164 0.99 -14.46 3.19
C LEU A 164 1.13 -14.87 4.66
N GLU A 165 1.88 -15.92 4.95
CA GLU A 165 2.09 -16.43 6.31
C GLU A 165 2.80 -15.41 7.21
N ASP A 166 3.89 -14.80 6.72
CA ASP A 166 4.63 -13.78 7.46
C ASP A 166 3.80 -12.53 7.70
N PHE A 167 2.92 -12.20 6.76
CA PHE A 167 2.02 -11.08 6.94
C PHE A 167 0.98 -11.38 8.01
N CYS A 168 0.35 -12.56 7.99
CA CYS A 168 -0.61 -12.99 9.00
C CYS A 168 0.04 -13.08 10.39
N LYS A 169 1.26 -13.60 10.48
CA LYS A 169 2.01 -13.65 11.76
C LYS A 169 2.30 -12.28 12.35
N ARG A 170 2.72 -11.33 11.51
CA ARG A 170 3.02 -9.95 11.94
C ARG A 170 1.78 -9.17 12.39
N ARG A 171 0.60 -9.58 11.92
CA ARG A 171 -0.69 -8.92 12.18
C ARG A 171 -1.59 -9.74 13.10
N ASN A 172 -1.03 -10.56 13.96
CA ASN A 172 -1.76 -11.24 15.04
C ASN A 172 -2.43 -10.23 16.01
N ASP A 173 -2.72 -9.05 15.51
CA ASP A 173 -3.44 -7.99 16.17
C ASP A 173 -4.93 -8.33 16.04
N GLU A 174 -5.61 -8.58 17.16
CA GLU A 174 -7.00 -9.01 17.29
C GLU A 174 -8.01 -8.20 16.44
N LYS A 175 -7.65 -6.98 16.02
CA LYS A 175 -8.44 -6.11 15.15
C LYS A 175 -8.67 -6.65 13.73
N TYR A 176 -7.79 -7.48 13.20
CA TYR A 176 -7.89 -8.02 11.83
C TYR A 176 -8.41 -9.45 11.79
N ILE A 177 -8.31 -10.17 12.90
CA ILE A 177 -8.82 -11.53 13.06
C ILE A 177 -10.36 -11.54 13.19
N ASN A 178 -10.94 -10.42 13.60
CA ASN A 178 -12.37 -10.30 13.88
C ASN A 178 -13.24 -9.82 12.69
N ASP A 179 -12.65 -9.66 11.49
CA ASP A 179 -13.43 -9.44 10.27
C ASP A 179 -13.67 -10.79 9.57
N PRO A 180 -14.90 -11.36 9.61
CA PRO A 180 -15.18 -12.65 9.02
C PRO A 180 -14.89 -12.73 7.52
N LEU A 181 -15.09 -11.64 6.78
CA LEU A 181 -14.83 -11.58 5.34
C LEU A 181 -13.33 -11.61 5.04
N ALA A 182 -12.50 -10.91 5.84
CA ALA A 182 -11.06 -10.93 5.69
C ALA A 182 -10.48 -12.33 5.97
N ILE A 183 -11.00 -13.02 6.99
CA ILE A 183 -10.57 -14.40 7.33
C ILE A 183 -10.91 -15.36 6.20
N GLU A 184 -12.12 -15.29 5.65
CA GLU A 184 -12.56 -16.14 4.54
C GLU A 184 -11.72 -15.90 3.28
N SER A 185 -11.48 -14.65 2.93
CA SER A 185 -10.66 -14.28 1.77
C SER A 185 -9.22 -14.77 1.89
N VAL A 186 -8.62 -14.70 3.08
CA VAL A 186 -7.28 -15.23 3.35
C VAL A 186 -7.25 -16.74 3.17
N LYS A 187 -8.26 -17.46 3.67
CA LYS A 187 -8.36 -18.90 3.53
C LYS A 187 -8.48 -19.31 2.06
N ILE A 188 -9.37 -18.67 1.30
CA ILE A 188 -9.54 -18.91 -0.14
C ILE A 188 -8.22 -18.73 -0.89
N LEU A 189 -7.50 -17.64 -0.62
CA LEU A 189 -6.21 -17.41 -1.25
C LEU A 189 -5.18 -18.48 -0.85
N TYR A 190 -5.10 -18.86 0.43
CA TYR A 190 -4.15 -19.85 0.93
C TYR A 190 -4.40 -21.23 0.33
N ASP A 191 -5.65 -21.66 0.23
CA ASP A 191 -6.04 -22.94 -0.39
C ASP A 191 -5.64 -22.94 -1.87
N ARG A 192 -5.85 -21.84 -2.59
CA ARG A 192 -5.43 -21.69 -3.99
C ARG A 192 -3.92 -21.77 -4.17
N LEU A 193 -3.14 -21.13 -3.29
CA LEU A 193 -1.68 -21.21 -3.33
C LEU A 193 -1.18 -22.64 -3.12
N LYS A 194 -1.81 -23.40 -2.20
CA LYS A 194 -1.49 -24.82 -2.01
C LYS A 194 -1.79 -25.66 -3.23
N GLU A 195 -2.94 -25.47 -3.86
CA GLU A 195 -3.27 -26.16 -5.12
C GLU A 195 -2.19 -25.91 -6.19
N ILE A 196 -1.70 -24.67 -6.37
CA ILE A 196 -0.65 -24.36 -7.33
C ILE A 196 0.66 -25.09 -6.98
N LYS A 197 0.97 -25.22 -5.69
CA LYS A 197 2.17 -25.93 -5.22
C LYS A 197 2.13 -27.43 -5.50
N GLU A 198 0.94 -28.03 -5.43
CA GLU A 198 0.71 -29.47 -5.63
C GLU A 198 0.63 -29.87 -7.11
N LEU A 199 0.36 -28.94 -8.03
CA LEU A 199 0.35 -29.18 -9.47
C LEU A 199 1.76 -29.48 -10.02
#